data_06b65862267988f8d74ff82793d1ffce
#
_entry.id   06b65862267988f8d74ff82793d1ffce
#
_cell.length_a   1.000
_cell.length_b   1.000
_cell.length_c   1.000
_cell.angle_alpha   90.00
_cell.angle_beta   90.00
_cell.angle_gamma   90.00
#
_symmetry.space_group_name_H-M   'P 1'
#
loop_
_entity.id
_entity.type
_entity.pdbx_description
1 polymer ?
#
loop_
_entity_poly.entity_id
_entity_poly.type
_entity_poly.pdbx_seq_one_letter_code
_entity_poly.pdbx_strand_id
1 'polypeptide(L)'
;CAAQPGFRGIKLEIANNAAHPCMRHVAKAARAFNLVVLQHSWSTTNIKDRKHQSDPADTALFARRHPDVRIIMAHLTGIGFRGVLEAKALPNLHVDTSGGYPEEGLIEYAVEHLGPDRVLYGSDLPIRENSVTIGRILGADLPAAVKQKLLYGNTARLLNLKLN
;
A
#
# COMPACT_ATOMS: atom_id res chain seq x y z
N CYS A 1 5.60 -20.81 -8.09
CA CYS A 1 4.54 -19.77 -8.31
C CYS A 1 5.12 -18.46 -8.84
N ALA A 2 6.09 -17.84 -8.14
CA ALA A 2 6.61 -16.50 -8.51
C ALA A 2 7.24 -16.40 -9.92
N ALA A 3 7.72 -17.50 -10.48
CA ALA A 3 8.25 -17.56 -11.85
C ALA A 3 7.18 -17.72 -12.93
N GLN A 4 5.91 -17.85 -12.56
CA GLN A 4 4.82 -18.01 -13.53
C GLN A 4 4.54 -16.69 -14.25
N PRO A 5 4.26 -16.70 -15.57
CA PRO A 5 3.84 -15.52 -16.30
C PRO A 5 2.61 -14.88 -15.66
N GLY A 6 2.63 -13.56 -15.52
CA GLY A 6 1.52 -12.81 -14.90
C GLY A 6 1.66 -12.55 -13.40
N PHE A 7 2.53 -13.23 -12.68
CA PHE A 7 2.82 -12.89 -11.28
C PHE A 7 3.50 -11.51 -11.19
N ARG A 8 2.94 -10.60 -10.39
CA ARG A 8 3.44 -9.22 -10.25
C ARG A 8 3.73 -8.82 -8.81
N GLY A 9 3.22 -9.55 -7.84
CA GLY A 9 3.38 -9.20 -6.44
C GLY A 9 3.13 -10.33 -5.47
N ILE A 10 3.44 -10.06 -4.20
CA ILE A 10 3.20 -10.92 -3.05
C ILE A 10 2.28 -10.15 -2.11
N LYS A 11 1.09 -10.67 -1.83
CA LYS A 11 0.21 -10.12 -0.78
C LYS A 11 0.52 -10.81 0.54
N LEU A 12 0.76 -10.01 1.58
CA LEU A 12 0.92 -10.47 2.95
C LEU A 12 -0.25 -9.95 3.79
N GLU A 13 -0.93 -10.89 4.40
CA GLU A 13 -2.02 -10.64 5.33
C GLU A 13 -1.51 -10.51 6.78
N ILE A 14 -2.37 -10.76 7.74
CA ILE A 14 -2.09 -10.64 9.18
C ILE A 14 -1.28 -11.81 9.77
N ALA A 15 -0.78 -12.71 8.93
CA ALA A 15 -0.07 -13.91 9.39
C ALA A 15 1.35 -13.64 9.91
N ASN A 16 2.02 -12.61 9.37
CA ASN A 16 3.37 -12.25 9.79
C ASN A 16 3.52 -10.73 9.92
N ASN A 17 4.01 -10.31 11.06
CA ASN A 17 4.36 -8.90 11.28
C ASN A 17 5.49 -8.48 10.34
N ALA A 18 5.36 -7.31 9.71
CA ALA A 18 6.31 -6.78 8.74
C ALA A 18 7.71 -6.53 9.33
N ALA A 19 7.81 -6.28 10.63
CA ALA A 19 9.10 -6.12 11.32
C ALA A 19 9.80 -7.46 11.63
N HIS A 20 9.09 -8.60 11.48
CA HIS A 20 9.64 -9.91 11.84
C HIS A 20 10.86 -10.28 10.96
N PRO A 21 11.92 -10.89 11.53
CA PRO A 21 13.14 -11.22 10.78
C PRO A 21 12.93 -12.11 9.54
N CYS A 22 11.87 -12.96 9.53
CA CYS A 22 11.55 -13.80 8.38
C CYS A 22 11.21 -13.00 7.11
N MET A 23 10.85 -11.73 7.23
CA MET A 23 10.52 -10.86 6.11
C MET A 23 11.70 -10.65 5.13
N ARG A 24 12.94 -10.93 5.57
CA ARG A 24 14.10 -11.00 4.67
C ARG A 24 13.90 -12.00 3.51
N HIS A 25 13.17 -13.10 3.74
CA HIS A 25 12.90 -14.10 2.71
C HIS A 25 11.89 -13.59 1.67
N VAL A 26 10.91 -12.82 2.13
CA VAL A 26 9.95 -12.12 1.26
C VAL A 26 10.70 -11.10 0.40
N ALA A 27 11.55 -10.29 1.00
CA ALA A 27 12.37 -9.31 0.28
C ALA A 27 13.30 -9.98 -0.74
N LYS A 28 13.94 -11.11 -0.38
CA LYS A 28 14.76 -11.90 -1.31
C LYS A 28 13.93 -12.39 -2.52
N ALA A 29 12.76 -12.93 -2.28
CA ALA A 29 11.86 -13.38 -3.36
C ALA A 29 11.40 -12.20 -4.23
N ALA A 30 11.02 -11.08 -3.62
CA ALA A 30 10.60 -9.88 -4.35
C ALA A 30 11.70 -9.37 -5.30
N ARG A 31 12.96 -9.35 -4.86
CA ARG A 31 14.12 -9.02 -5.71
C ARG A 31 14.31 -10.01 -6.85
N ALA A 32 14.37 -11.30 -6.52
CA ALA A 32 14.67 -12.35 -7.50
C ALA A 32 13.67 -12.42 -8.65
N PHE A 33 12.40 -12.07 -8.39
CA PHE A 33 11.32 -12.15 -9.37
C PHE A 33 10.72 -10.79 -9.74
N ASN A 34 11.36 -9.69 -9.33
CA ASN A 34 10.92 -8.31 -9.60
C ASN A 34 9.46 -8.05 -9.16
N LEU A 35 9.07 -8.54 -7.98
CA LEU A 35 7.72 -8.45 -7.45
C LEU A 35 7.54 -7.24 -6.53
N VAL A 36 6.31 -6.74 -6.48
CA VAL A 36 5.87 -5.76 -5.49
C VAL A 36 5.36 -6.50 -4.25
N VAL A 37 5.62 -5.98 -3.07
CA VAL A 37 5.06 -6.53 -1.82
C VAL A 37 3.90 -5.68 -1.37
N LEU A 38 2.70 -6.24 -1.28
CA LEU A 38 1.52 -5.61 -0.70
C LEU A 38 1.37 -6.12 0.74
N GLN A 39 1.64 -5.25 1.70
CA GLN A 39 1.63 -5.56 3.13
C GLN A 39 0.37 -5.03 3.78
N HIS A 40 -0.40 -5.91 4.43
CA HIS A 40 -1.49 -5.50 5.31
C HIS A 40 -0.94 -4.67 6.47
N SER A 41 -1.52 -3.49 6.71
CA SER A 41 -1.14 -2.61 7.82
C SER A 41 -2.38 -1.96 8.44
N TRP A 42 -2.42 -1.90 9.76
CA TRP A 42 -3.55 -1.37 10.47
C TRP A 42 -3.14 -0.69 11.78
N SER A 43 -3.51 0.56 11.97
CA SER A 43 -3.06 1.36 13.13
C SER A 43 -4.00 1.30 14.34
N THR A 44 -5.25 0.92 14.13
CA THR A 44 -6.29 0.93 15.17
C THR A 44 -6.39 -0.37 15.97
N THR A 45 -5.61 -1.39 15.61
CA THR A 45 -5.58 -2.66 16.34
C THR A 45 -4.96 -2.48 17.74
N ASN A 46 -5.59 -3.05 18.75
CA ASN A 46 -5.07 -3.06 20.11
C ASN A 46 -3.67 -3.71 20.13
N ILE A 47 -2.73 -3.11 20.85
CA ILE A 47 -1.34 -3.61 20.97
C ILE A 47 -1.28 -5.08 21.45
N LYS A 48 -2.19 -5.50 22.32
CA LYS A 48 -2.28 -6.89 22.79
C LYS A 48 -2.57 -7.90 21.69
N ASP A 49 -3.25 -7.47 20.63
CA ASP A 49 -3.70 -8.32 19.53
C ASP A 49 -2.76 -8.26 18.31
N ARG A 50 -1.64 -7.54 18.42
CA ARG A 50 -0.73 -7.27 17.30
C ARG A 50 0.30 -8.36 17.02
N LYS A 51 0.23 -9.52 17.66
CA LYS A 51 1.28 -10.57 17.53
C LYS A 51 1.66 -10.89 16.07
N HIS A 52 0.69 -10.84 15.16
CA HIS A 52 0.88 -11.13 13.73
C HIS A 52 0.51 -9.95 12.81
N GLN A 53 -0.15 -8.93 13.35
CA GLN A 53 -0.54 -7.75 12.59
C GLN A 53 0.60 -6.75 12.49
N SER A 54 0.63 -6.03 11.37
CA SER A 54 1.62 -4.97 11.17
C SER A 54 1.02 -3.61 11.43
N ASP A 55 1.65 -2.88 12.31
CA ASP A 55 1.47 -1.43 12.42
C ASP A 55 2.14 -0.74 11.22
N PRO A 56 1.72 0.47 10.83
CA PRO A 56 2.42 1.26 9.81
C PRO A 56 3.93 1.40 10.07
N ALA A 57 4.34 1.57 11.33
CA ALA A 57 5.76 1.64 11.71
C ALA A 57 6.52 0.33 11.41
N ASP A 58 5.88 -0.83 11.55
CA ASP A 58 6.47 -2.13 11.20
C ASP A 58 6.71 -2.23 9.70
N THR A 59 5.74 -1.78 8.90
CA THR A 59 5.86 -1.77 7.43
C THR A 59 6.89 -0.76 6.96
N ALA A 60 6.96 0.41 7.59
CA ALA A 60 8.01 1.39 7.35
C ALA A 60 9.40 0.85 7.70
N LEU A 61 9.52 0.09 8.80
CA LEU A 61 10.77 -0.57 9.17
C LEU A 61 11.18 -1.62 8.13
N PHE A 62 10.24 -2.40 7.61
CA PHE A 62 10.50 -3.34 6.51
C PHE A 62 10.99 -2.61 5.26
N ALA A 63 10.34 -1.52 4.87
CA ALA A 63 10.73 -0.71 3.72
C ALA A 63 12.13 -0.08 3.90
N ARG A 64 12.44 0.41 5.10
CA ARG A 64 13.76 0.98 5.43
C ARG A 64 14.89 -0.05 5.35
N ARG A 65 14.62 -1.29 5.79
CA ARG A 65 15.58 -2.40 5.72
C ARG A 65 15.79 -2.93 4.31
N HIS A 66 14.86 -2.66 3.39
CA HIS A 66 14.86 -3.17 2.02
C HIS A 66 14.54 -2.07 1.02
N PRO A 67 15.41 -1.05 0.86
CA PRO A 67 15.12 0.16 0.07
C PRO A 67 14.97 -0.12 -1.44
N ASP A 68 15.44 -1.25 -1.89
CA ASP A 68 15.36 -1.75 -3.28
C ASP A 68 14.10 -2.60 -3.57
N VAL A 69 13.27 -2.86 -2.55
CA VAL A 69 11.99 -3.57 -2.70
C VAL A 69 10.85 -2.56 -2.79
N ARG A 70 10.00 -2.68 -3.80
CA ARG A 70 8.77 -1.88 -3.93
C ARG A 70 7.70 -2.44 -3.01
N ILE A 71 7.20 -1.62 -2.11
CA ILE A 71 6.25 -2.03 -1.07
C ILE A 71 5.01 -1.14 -1.15
N ILE A 72 3.84 -1.73 -0.99
CA ILE A 72 2.57 -1.04 -0.80
C ILE A 72 2.12 -1.33 0.62
N MET A 73 1.93 -0.28 1.41
CA MET A 73 1.27 -0.32 2.71
C MET A 73 -0.23 -0.23 2.46
N ALA A 74 -0.94 -1.33 2.68
CA ALA A 74 -2.36 -1.41 2.41
C ALA A 74 -3.18 -0.63 3.45
N HIS A 75 -4.38 -0.23 3.01
CA HIS A 75 -5.45 0.32 3.84
C HIS A 75 -5.19 1.75 4.35
N LEU A 76 -5.11 2.72 3.43
CA LEU A 76 -4.94 4.14 3.78
C LEU A 76 -5.89 4.56 4.93
N THR A 77 -7.17 4.16 4.86
CA THR A 77 -8.15 4.47 5.91
C THR A 77 -8.00 3.62 7.18
N GLY A 78 -7.11 2.64 7.18
CA GLY A 78 -6.76 1.84 8.36
C GLY A 78 -5.44 2.26 9.00
N ILE A 79 -4.53 2.82 8.20
CA ILE A 79 -3.25 3.36 8.68
C ILE A 79 -3.35 4.84 9.08
N GLY A 80 -4.31 5.56 8.51
CA GLY A 80 -4.60 6.97 8.80
C GLY A 80 -3.46 7.92 8.50
N PHE A 81 -3.60 9.15 8.97
CA PHE A 81 -2.58 10.22 8.82
C PHE A 81 -1.19 9.79 9.33
N ARG A 82 -1.15 9.03 10.43
CA ARG A 82 0.10 8.53 11.00
C ARG A 82 0.84 7.60 10.04
N GLY A 83 0.13 6.69 9.37
CA GLY A 83 0.74 5.78 8.40
C GLY A 83 1.31 6.50 7.18
N VAL A 84 0.68 7.60 6.75
CA VAL A 84 1.22 8.46 5.70
C VAL A 84 2.55 9.09 6.13
N LEU A 85 2.63 9.58 7.37
CA LEU A 85 3.88 10.16 7.90
C LEU A 85 5.01 9.12 8.03
N GLU A 86 4.69 7.88 8.43
CA GLU A 86 5.67 6.78 8.47
C GLU A 86 6.24 6.47 7.07
N ALA A 87 5.42 6.60 6.02
CA ALA A 87 5.85 6.35 4.64
C ALA A 87 6.60 7.53 4.01
N LYS A 88 6.48 8.75 4.56
CA LYS A 88 6.91 10.00 3.91
C LYS A 88 8.36 9.96 3.41
N ALA A 89 9.30 9.55 4.25
CA ALA A 89 10.73 9.54 3.95
C ALA A 89 11.21 8.28 3.17
N LEU A 90 10.31 7.40 2.77
CA LEU A 90 10.64 6.10 2.20
C LEU A 90 10.15 6.01 0.74
N PRO A 91 10.98 6.33 -0.27
CA PRO A 91 10.56 6.42 -1.67
C PRO A 91 10.07 5.09 -2.26
N ASN A 92 10.48 3.97 -1.68
CA ASN A 92 10.06 2.62 -2.07
C ASN A 92 8.75 2.17 -1.41
N LEU A 93 8.16 2.99 -0.52
CA LEU A 93 6.91 2.69 0.19
C LEU A 93 5.77 3.53 -0.38
N HIS A 94 4.78 2.84 -0.91
CA HIS A 94 3.54 3.36 -1.46
C HIS A 94 2.40 3.08 -0.49
N VAL A 95 1.25 3.73 -0.69
CA VAL A 95 0.00 3.42 0.04
C VAL A 95 -1.12 3.13 -0.93
N ASP A 96 -2.08 2.29 -0.57
CA ASP A 96 -3.31 2.13 -1.34
C ASP A 96 -4.53 2.71 -0.62
N THR A 97 -5.54 3.11 -1.38
CA THR A 97 -6.74 3.77 -0.86
C THR A 97 -7.78 2.83 -0.27
N SER A 98 -7.47 1.55 -0.09
CA SER A 98 -8.36 0.58 0.51
C SER A 98 -8.61 0.83 2.01
N GLY A 99 -9.41 -0.03 2.61
CA GLY A 99 -9.76 0.03 4.03
C GLY A 99 -11.20 0.46 4.29
N GLY A 100 -11.61 0.42 5.57
CA GLY A 100 -13.01 0.43 5.95
C GLY A 100 -13.63 1.77 6.31
N TYR A 101 -12.84 2.76 6.68
CA TYR A 101 -13.36 4.01 7.22
C TYR A 101 -13.15 5.16 6.23
N PRO A 102 -14.21 5.84 5.76
CA PRO A 102 -14.06 7.07 5.03
C PRO A 102 -13.58 8.18 5.98
N GLU A 103 -12.44 8.76 5.69
CA GLU A 103 -11.91 9.93 6.39
C GLU A 103 -11.77 11.06 5.39
N GLU A 104 -12.40 12.19 5.69
CA GLU A 104 -12.32 13.38 4.85
C GLU A 104 -10.89 13.92 4.79
N GLY A 105 -10.45 14.31 3.59
CA GLY A 105 -9.12 14.90 3.39
C GLY A 105 -7.94 13.92 3.45
N LEU A 106 -8.16 12.64 3.77
CA LEU A 106 -7.06 11.69 3.94
C LEU A 106 -6.34 11.36 2.62
N ILE A 107 -7.06 11.32 1.50
CA ILE A 107 -6.45 11.08 0.18
C ILE A 107 -5.63 12.28 -0.24
N GLU A 108 -6.14 13.49 -0.06
CA GLU A 108 -5.45 14.76 -0.30
C GLU A 108 -4.19 14.86 0.54
N TYR A 109 -4.29 14.53 1.82
CA TYR A 109 -3.15 14.50 2.75
C TYR A 109 -2.08 13.50 2.31
N ALA A 110 -2.49 12.32 1.86
CA ALA A 110 -1.55 11.33 1.34
C ALA A 110 -0.84 11.83 0.07
N VAL A 111 -1.56 12.47 -0.84
CA VAL A 111 -0.99 13.07 -2.05
C VAL A 111 -0.04 14.22 -1.71
N GLU A 112 -0.41 15.08 -0.76
CA GLU A 112 0.44 16.19 -0.31
C GLU A 112 1.78 15.69 0.26
N HIS A 113 1.74 14.68 1.11
CA HIS A 113 2.91 14.23 1.86
C HIS A 113 3.78 13.19 1.13
N LEU A 114 3.17 12.35 0.28
CA LEU A 114 3.86 11.30 -0.47
C LEU A 114 4.12 11.67 -1.93
N GLY A 115 3.42 12.68 -2.43
CA GLY A 115 3.33 12.96 -3.84
C GLY A 115 2.33 12.05 -4.56
N PRO A 116 1.79 12.52 -5.73
CA PRO A 116 0.72 11.82 -6.44
C PRO A 116 1.14 10.46 -7.00
N ASP A 117 2.42 10.16 -7.09
CA ASP A 117 2.93 8.93 -7.69
C ASP A 117 3.04 7.75 -6.72
N ARG A 118 2.86 7.99 -5.41
CA ARG A 118 2.97 6.96 -4.37
C ARG A 118 1.64 6.57 -3.73
N VAL A 119 0.52 7.12 -4.19
CA VAL A 119 -0.83 6.76 -3.76
C VAL A 119 -1.50 5.97 -4.86
N LEU A 120 -2.00 4.76 -4.53
CA LEU A 120 -2.59 3.82 -5.48
C LEU A 120 -4.04 3.53 -5.13
N TYR A 121 -4.85 3.20 -6.14
CA TYR A 121 -6.17 2.66 -5.90
C TYR A 121 -6.08 1.26 -5.32
N GLY A 122 -6.85 1.00 -4.26
CA GLY A 122 -7.11 -0.30 -3.69
C GLY A 122 -8.57 -0.38 -3.24
N SER A 123 -9.24 -1.50 -3.51
CA SER A 123 -10.64 -1.70 -3.16
C SER A 123 -10.86 -2.51 -1.89
N ASP A 124 -9.94 -3.43 -1.58
CA ASP A 124 -10.12 -4.45 -0.55
C ASP A 124 -11.30 -5.42 -0.88
N LEU A 125 -11.57 -5.61 -2.17
CA LEU A 125 -12.61 -6.52 -2.66
C LEU A 125 -12.23 -7.98 -2.32
N PRO A 126 -13.17 -8.85 -1.91
CA PRO A 126 -14.63 -8.66 -1.82
C PRO A 126 -15.13 -8.09 -0.47
N ILE A 127 -14.24 -7.75 0.45
CA ILE A 127 -14.61 -7.24 1.78
C ILE A 127 -15.27 -5.85 1.68
N ARG A 128 -14.86 -5.05 0.69
CA ARG A 128 -15.36 -3.70 0.45
C ARG A 128 -15.90 -3.59 -0.97
N GLU A 129 -16.78 -2.62 -1.18
CA GLU A 129 -17.39 -2.38 -2.46
C GLU A 129 -16.59 -1.37 -3.31
N ASN A 130 -16.43 -1.67 -4.60
CA ASN A 130 -15.68 -0.82 -5.53
C ASN A 130 -16.28 0.58 -5.69
N SER A 131 -17.61 0.70 -5.73
CA SER A 131 -18.28 1.99 -5.91
C SER A 131 -17.87 3.00 -4.83
N VAL A 132 -17.78 2.54 -3.58
CA VAL A 132 -17.36 3.39 -2.45
C VAL A 132 -15.91 3.78 -2.57
N THR A 133 -15.03 2.83 -2.87
CA THR A 133 -13.58 3.08 -2.91
C THR A 133 -13.17 3.91 -4.12
N ILE A 134 -13.80 3.75 -5.28
CA ILE A 134 -13.66 4.62 -6.44
C ILE A 134 -14.21 6.01 -6.13
N GLY A 135 -15.40 6.05 -5.51
CA GLY A 135 -16.08 7.31 -5.15
C GLY A 135 -15.22 8.21 -4.26
N ARG A 136 -14.42 7.65 -3.37
CA ARG A 136 -13.47 8.41 -2.53
C ARG A 136 -12.46 9.19 -3.37
N ILE A 137 -11.88 8.55 -4.40
CA ILE A 137 -10.90 9.22 -5.28
C ILE A 137 -11.61 10.24 -6.18
N LEU A 138 -12.78 9.90 -6.71
CA LEU A 138 -13.53 10.81 -7.58
C LEU A 138 -14.01 12.04 -6.82
N GLY A 139 -14.43 11.88 -5.56
CA GLY A 139 -14.88 12.96 -4.68
C GLY A 139 -13.75 13.80 -4.04
N ALA A 140 -12.50 13.31 -4.04
CA ALA A 140 -11.38 14.04 -3.48
C ALA A 140 -11.13 15.37 -4.20
N ASP A 141 -10.69 16.40 -3.48
CA ASP A 141 -10.32 17.70 -4.07
C ASP A 141 -8.92 17.66 -4.68
N LEU A 142 -8.83 16.99 -5.81
CA LEU A 142 -7.59 16.77 -6.56
C LEU A 142 -7.81 17.02 -8.07
N PRO A 143 -6.78 17.49 -8.79
CA PRO A 143 -6.84 17.61 -10.24
C PRO A 143 -7.16 16.29 -10.93
N ALA A 144 -7.91 16.31 -12.04
CA ALA A 144 -8.30 15.13 -12.80
C ALA A 144 -7.11 14.25 -13.19
N ALA A 145 -5.99 14.85 -13.60
CA ALA A 145 -4.76 14.13 -13.93
C ALA A 145 -4.17 13.37 -12.73
N VAL A 146 -4.30 13.91 -11.51
CA VAL A 146 -3.88 13.21 -10.29
C VAL A 146 -4.82 12.05 -10.00
N LYS A 147 -6.15 12.25 -10.08
CA LYS A 147 -7.13 11.17 -9.90
C LYS A 147 -6.88 10.00 -10.86
N GLN A 148 -6.55 10.28 -12.13
CA GLN A 148 -6.18 9.24 -13.09
C GLN A 148 -4.91 8.46 -12.67
N LYS A 149 -3.89 9.15 -12.19
CA LYS A 149 -2.70 8.48 -11.63
C LYS A 149 -3.07 7.54 -10.49
N LEU A 150 -3.88 7.99 -9.53
CA LEU A 150 -4.30 7.19 -8.39
C LEU A 150 -5.11 5.97 -8.84
N LEU A 151 -6.12 6.15 -9.71
CA LEU A 151 -7.04 5.10 -10.11
C LEU A 151 -6.37 3.95 -10.86
N TYR A 152 -5.41 4.21 -11.74
CA TYR A 152 -4.78 3.16 -12.55
C TYR A 152 -3.32 3.41 -12.93
N GLY A 153 -2.92 4.66 -13.18
CA GLY A 153 -1.60 4.99 -13.73
C GLY A 153 -0.45 4.51 -12.83
N ASN A 154 -0.55 4.76 -11.53
CA ASN A 154 0.49 4.40 -10.57
C ASN A 154 0.61 2.88 -10.41
N THR A 155 -0.50 2.17 -10.35
CA THR A 155 -0.51 0.70 -10.26
C THR A 155 0.07 0.09 -11.52
N ALA A 156 -0.31 0.59 -12.72
CA ALA A 156 0.23 0.12 -13.97
C ALA A 156 1.76 0.30 -14.04
N ARG A 157 2.24 1.49 -13.67
CA ARG A 157 3.68 1.79 -13.60
C ARG A 157 4.40 0.89 -12.60
N LEU A 158 3.87 0.77 -11.39
CA LEU A 158 4.50 0.00 -10.30
C LEU A 158 4.61 -1.50 -10.64
N LEU A 159 3.59 -2.05 -11.32
CA LEU A 159 3.53 -3.45 -11.73
C LEU A 159 4.07 -3.72 -13.13
N ASN A 160 4.60 -2.70 -13.83
CA ASN A 160 5.08 -2.77 -15.22
C ASN A 160 4.01 -3.34 -16.17
N LEU A 161 2.78 -2.83 -16.07
CA LEU A 161 1.67 -3.18 -16.96
C LEU A 161 1.64 -2.24 -18.15
N LYS A 162 1.40 -2.77 -19.34
CA LYS A 162 1.06 -1.96 -20.52
C LYS A 162 -0.44 -1.65 -20.44
N LEU A 163 -0.79 -0.38 -20.48
CA LEU A 163 -2.16 0.08 -20.68
C LEU A 163 -2.40 0.12 -22.19
N ASN A 164 -3.39 -0.59 -22.66
CA ASN A 164 -3.84 -0.55 -24.06
C ASN A 164 -4.72 0.67 -24.27
#